data_b56292836fff11f86edb64a875b6c9a6
#
_entry.id   b56292836fff11f86edb64a875b6c9a6
#
_cell.length_a   1.000
_cell.length_b   1.000
_cell.length_c   1.000
_cell.angle_alpha   90.00
_cell.angle_beta   90.00
_cell.angle_gamma   90.00
#
_symmetry.space_group_name_H-M   'P 1'
#
loop_
_entity.id
_entity.type
_entity.pdbx_description
1 polymer ?
#
loop_
_entity_poly.entity_id
_entity_poly.type
_entity_poly.pdbx_seq_one_letter_code
_entity_poly.pdbx_strand_id
1 'polypeptide(L)'
;SGVVEGIDKASGEPVYRDEYLTQYANAQLFYVFADSDGDLWFFLNPGYSRGLFRLNPKSKEWKHYTTETPVALSSIMVRDVAEDMNGNIWIATDHGGINILDKRLDRMRYIRNNPFNQTSLSQNSVICLYRDDTGIMWAGTYKNGINYYHESIFKFQTIRYPLELMRDIFNNDFNCI
;
A
#
# COMPACT_ATOMS: atom_id res chain seq x y z
N SER A 1 2.57 1.22 21.22
CA SER A 1 1.61 0.47 22.06
C SER A 1 0.71 -0.46 21.25
N GLY A 2 0.40 -0.17 19.98
CA GLY A 2 -0.50 -0.98 19.15
C GLY A 2 -1.99 -0.90 19.54
N VAL A 3 -2.36 0.06 20.39
CA VAL A 3 -3.77 0.34 20.71
C VAL A 3 -4.36 1.25 19.64
N VAL A 4 -5.55 0.90 19.16
CA VAL A 4 -6.35 1.74 18.24
C VAL A 4 -7.45 2.41 19.05
N GLU A 5 -7.48 3.73 19.04
CA GLU A 5 -8.52 4.51 19.73
C GLU A 5 -9.27 5.38 18.72
N GLY A 6 -10.59 5.32 18.75
CA GLY A 6 -11.47 6.25 18.07
C GLY A 6 -11.91 7.35 19.03
N ILE A 7 -11.77 8.60 18.61
CA ILE A 7 -12.14 9.77 19.42
C ILE A 7 -13.29 10.48 18.71
N ASP A 8 -14.33 10.79 19.45
CA ASP A 8 -15.41 11.64 18.95
C ASP A 8 -14.88 13.05 18.67
N LYS A 9 -15.10 13.52 17.45
CA LYS A 9 -14.54 14.82 16.99
C LYS A 9 -15.11 16.02 17.73
N ALA A 10 -16.35 15.92 18.21
CA ALA A 10 -17.03 17.05 18.85
C ALA A 10 -16.71 17.14 20.34
N SER A 11 -16.68 16.00 21.03
CA SER A 11 -16.44 15.95 22.49
C SER A 11 -14.97 15.73 22.84
N GLY A 12 -14.16 15.17 21.94
CA GLY A 12 -12.79 14.76 22.22
C GLY A 12 -12.69 13.49 23.06
N GLU A 13 -13.82 12.86 23.38
CA GLU A 13 -13.87 11.67 24.24
C GLU A 13 -13.62 10.40 23.45
N PRO A 14 -12.95 9.40 24.02
CA PRO A 14 -12.76 8.11 23.39
C PRO A 14 -14.08 7.34 23.28
N VAL A 15 -14.46 6.98 22.06
CA VAL A 15 -15.70 6.22 21.74
C VAL A 15 -15.41 4.78 21.31
N TYR A 16 -14.16 4.47 21.06
CA TYR A 16 -13.72 3.16 20.61
C TYR A 16 -12.30 2.89 21.10
N ARG A 17 -12.05 1.65 21.55
CA ARG A 17 -10.72 1.18 21.92
C ARG A 17 -10.57 -0.28 21.51
N ASP A 18 -9.47 -0.60 20.86
CA ASP A 18 -9.12 -1.94 20.42
C ASP A 18 -7.64 -2.23 20.67
N GLU A 19 -7.35 -3.43 21.12
CA GLU A 19 -6.01 -3.84 21.51
C GLU A 19 -5.44 -4.96 20.62
N TYR A 20 -6.10 -5.26 19.48
CA TYR A 20 -5.68 -6.34 18.58
C TYR A 20 -4.22 -6.22 18.13
N LEU A 21 -3.76 -5.02 17.82
CA LEU A 21 -2.39 -4.78 17.37
C LEU A 21 -1.36 -4.75 18.50
N THR A 22 -1.76 -4.84 19.78
CA THR A 22 -0.81 -4.83 20.92
C THR A 22 0.12 -6.04 20.91
N GLN A 23 -0.30 -7.18 20.34
CA GLN A 23 0.55 -8.35 20.11
C GLN A 23 1.78 -8.05 19.24
N TYR A 24 1.74 -6.95 18.49
CA TYR A 24 2.83 -6.45 17.65
C TYR A 24 3.50 -5.20 18.26
N ALA A 25 3.37 -5.00 19.56
CA ALA A 25 3.82 -3.79 20.28
C ALA A 25 5.34 -3.52 20.19
N ASN A 26 6.13 -4.52 19.78
CA ASN A 26 7.56 -4.35 19.48
C ASN A 26 7.81 -3.56 18.17
N ALA A 27 6.80 -3.37 17.34
CA ALA A 27 6.89 -2.49 16.19
C ALA A 27 6.97 -1.04 16.63
N GLN A 28 7.95 -0.32 16.13
CA GLN A 28 8.19 1.07 16.51
C GLN A 28 7.19 2.03 15.87
N LEU A 29 6.65 1.66 14.69
CA LEU A 29 5.79 2.52 13.89
C LEU A 29 4.73 1.71 13.16
N PHE A 30 3.48 2.17 13.26
CA PHE A 30 2.35 1.73 12.46
C PHE A 30 1.99 2.84 11.48
N TYR A 31 1.77 2.46 10.22
CA TYR A 31 1.15 3.31 9.23
C TYR A 31 -0.33 2.98 9.17
N VAL A 32 -1.15 3.99 8.89
CA VAL A 32 -2.59 3.84 8.77
C VAL A 32 -3.08 4.53 7.50
N PHE A 33 -3.99 3.85 6.79
CA PHE A 33 -4.72 4.39 5.66
C PHE A 33 -6.21 4.16 5.90
N ALA A 34 -7.05 5.15 5.64
CA ALA A 34 -8.51 5.03 5.69
C ALA A 34 -9.07 5.02 4.28
N ASP A 35 -9.84 4.00 3.93
CA ASP A 35 -10.47 3.91 2.62
C ASP A 35 -11.83 4.64 2.56
N SER A 36 -12.42 4.70 1.38
CA SER A 36 -13.69 5.39 1.14
C SER A 36 -14.90 4.74 1.84
N ASP A 37 -14.84 3.47 2.21
CA ASP A 37 -15.87 2.76 2.99
C ASP A 37 -15.74 3.03 4.51
N GLY A 38 -14.64 3.64 4.91
CA GLY A 38 -14.29 3.94 6.30
C GLY A 38 -13.57 2.80 7.01
N ASP A 39 -13.09 1.80 6.30
CA ASP A 39 -12.21 0.76 6.84
C ASP A 39 -10.80 1.32 7.05
N LEU A 40 -10.15 0.85 8.09
CA LEU A 40 -8.79 1.26 8.44
C LEU A 40 -7.80 0.14 8.11
N TRP A 41 -6.75 0.52 7.40
CA TRP A 41 -5.69 -0.38 6.94
C TRP A 41 -4.40 -0.05 7.67
N PHE A 42 -3.79 -1.06 8.29
CA PHE A 42 -2.57 -0.87 9.09
C PHE A 42 -1.45 -1.76 8.54
N PHE A 43 -0.26 -1.20 8.50
CA PHE A 43 0.96 -1.95 8.23
C PHE A 43 2.11 -1.41 9.06
N LEU A 44 3.16 -2.21 9.22
CA LEU A 44 4.26 -1.89 10.10
C LEU A 44 5.48 -1.45 9.29
N ASN A 45 6.36 -0.69 9.92
CA ASN A 45 7.63 -0.31 9.32
C ASN A 45 8.45 -1.55 8.86
N PRO A 46 9.29 -1.43 7.83
CA PRO A 46 9.90 -2.56 7.12
C PRO A 46 10.65 -3.58 8.00
N GLY A 47 11.30 -3.17 9.08
CA GLY A 47 12.00 -4.07 10.00
C GLY A 47 11.08 -4.98 10.83
N TYR A 48 9.78 -4.71 10.84
CA TYR A 48 8.76 -5.42 11.62
C TYR A 48 7.58 -5.89 10.77
N SER A 49 7.79 -6.06 9.47
CA SER A 49 6.73 -6.43 8.52
C SER A 49 5.95 -7.67 8.96
N ARG A 50 4.63 -7.58 8.90
CA ARG A 50 3.68 -8.65 9.25
C ARG A 50 2.52 -8.75 8.27
N GLY A 51 2.66 -8.16 7.07
CA GLY A 51 1.58 -8.05 6.10
C GLY A 51 0.70 -6.83 6.35
N LEU A 52 -0.57 -6.95 6.00
CA LEU A 52 -1.55 -5.88 6.04
C LEU A 52 -2.73 -6.27 6.92
N PHE A 53 -3.14 -5.37 7.80
CA PHE A 53 -4.31 -5.54 8.66
C PHE A 53 -5.43 -4.60 8.20
N ARG A 54 -6.65 -5.09 8.19
CA ARG A 54 -7.87 -4.30 7.97
C ARG A 54 -8.73 -4.36 9.21
N LEU A 55 -9.17 -3.21 9.69
CA LEU A 55 -10.22 -3.07 10.71
C LEU A 55 -11.44 -2.42 10.06
N ASN A 56 -12.60 -3.05 10.20
CA ASN A 56 -13.86 -2.37 9.98
C ASN A 56 -14.35 -1.78 11.32
N PRO A 57 -14.35 -0.44 11.50
CA PRO A 57 -14.70 0.15 12.78
C PRO A 57 -16.17 -0.05 13.18
N LYS A 58 -17.07 -0.28 12.21
CA LYS A 58 -18.51 -0.48 12.46
C LYS A 58 -18.80 -1.88 13.00
N SER A 59 -18.26 -2.91 12.35
CA SER A 59 -18.43 -4.31 12.79
C SER A 59 -17.40 -4.73 13.84
N LYS A 60 -16.34 -3.97 14.02
CA LYS A 60 -15.16 -4.28 14.86
C LYS A 60 -14.42 -5.54 14.41
N GLU A 61 -14.57 -5.90 13.15
CA GLU A 61 -13.92 -7.08 12.57
C GLU A 61 -12.52 -6.74 12.07
N TRP A 62 -11.57 -7.58 12.44
CA TRP A 62 -10.22 -7.57 11.92
C TRP A 62 -10.03 -8.62 10.83
N LYS A 63 -9.26 -8.26 9.81
CA LYS A 63 -8.77 -9.19 8.80
C LYS A 63 -7.27 -8.98 8.61
N HIS A 64 -6.53 -10.07 8.52
CA HIS A 64 -5.09 -10.04 8.38
C HIS A 64 -4.70 -10.72 7.07
N TYR A 65 -3.95 -10.02 6.23
CA TYR A 65 -3.44 -10.51 4.95
C TYR A 65 -1.94 -10.72 5.05
N THR A 66 -1.52 -11.94 4.75
CA THR A 66 -0.11 -12.38 4.72
C THR A 66 0.16 -13.18 3.45
N THR A 67 1.35 -13.72 3.30
CA THR A 67 1.68 -14.65 2.20
C THR A 67 1.05 -16.05 2.37
N GLU A 68 0.48 -16.34 3.55
CA GLU A 68 -0.06 -17.66 3.92
C GLU A 68 -1.59 -17.66 4.04
N THR A 69 -2.24 -16.50 3.96
CA THR A 69 -3.69 -16.39 4.02
C THR A 69 -4.33 -16.81 2.69
N PRO A 70 -5.62 -17.26 2.68
CA PRO A 70 -6.31 -17.64 1.44
C PRO A 70 -6.29 -16.55 0.37
N VAL A 71 -6.42 -15.28 0.77
CA VAL A 71 -6.19 -14.11 -0.08
C VAL A 71 -4.79 -13.58 0.25
N ALA A 72 -3.80 -14.17 -0.41
CA ALA A 72 -2.42 -13.99 -0.05
C ALA A 72 -1.81 -12.70 -0.60
N LEU A 73 -0.92 -12.08 0.17
CA LEU A 73 0.00 -11.06 -0.33
C LEU A 73 1.17 -11.74 -1.08
N SER A 74 1.75 -11.03 -2.02
CA SER A 74 2.98 -11.45 -2.71
C SER A 74 4.23 -11.29 -1.85
N SER A 75 4.18 -10.44 -0.84
CA SER A 75 5.21 -10.20 0.17
C SER A 75 4.57 -9.61 1.43
N ILE A 76 5.04 -10.01 2.61
CA ILE A 76 4.60 -9.39 3.88
C ILE A 76 5.20 -8.01 4.13
N MET A 77 6.19 -7.60 3.33
CA MET A 77 6.84 -6.30 3.46
C MET A 77 6.02 -5.22 2.76
N VAL A 78 4.91 -4.83 3.37
CA VAL A 78 4.05 -3.74 2.89
C VAL A 78 4.78 -2.42 3.08
N ARG A 79 4.76 -1.58 2.05
CA ARG A 79 5.42 -0.27 2.00
C ARG A 79 4.43 0.87 1.97
N ASP A 80 3.29 0.68 1.29
CA ASP A 80 2.27 1.71 1.15
C ASP A 80 0.92 1.11 0.72
N VAL A 81 -0.16 1.86 0.96
CA VAL A 81 -1.53 1.49 0.61
C VAL A 81 -2.27 2.68 0.02
N ALA A 82 -2.97 2.48 -1.08
CA ALA A 82 -3.84 3.47 -1.71
C ALA A 82 -5.13 2.81 -2.21
N GLU A 83 -6.16 3.61 -2.46
CA GLU A 83 -7.43 3.14 -3.03
C GLU A 83 -7.62 3.69 -4.44
N ASP A 84 -8.01 2.84 -5.42
CA ASP A 84 -8.34 3.29 -6.76
C ASP A 84 -9.80 3.83 -6.85
N MET A 85 -10.18 4.34 -8.03
CA MET A 85 -11.52 4.89 -8.27
C MET A 85 -12.66 3.86 -8.16
N ASN A 86 -12.34 2.58 -8.22
CA ASN A 86 -13.31 1.48 -8.09
C ASN A 86 -13.41 0.94 -6.67
N GLY A 87 -12.66 1.51 -5.72
CA GLY A 87 -12.60 1.06 -4.34
C GLY A 87 -11.73 -0.18 -4.13
N ASN A 88 -10.86 -0.55 -5.10
CA ASN A 88 -9.87 -1.58 -4.87
C ASN A 88 -8.70 -1.03 -4.08
N ILE A 89 -8.16 -1.84 -3.18
CA ILE A 89 -6.99 -1.47 -2.38
C ILE A 89 -5.72 -1.92 -3.08
N TRP A 90 -4.90 -0.95 -3.40
CA TRP A 90 -3.56 -1.13 -3.97
C TRP A 90 -2.55 -1.19 -2.83
N ILE A 91 -1.70 -2.20 -2.84
CA ILE A 91 -0.76 -2.51 -1.77
C ILE A 91 0.63 -2.61 -2.39
N ALA A 92 1.46 -1.61 -2.14
CA ALA A 92 2.87 -1.63 -2.51
C ALA A 92 3.63 -2.58 -1.59
N THR A 93 4.45 -3.43 -2.18
CA THR A 93 5.27 -4.36 -1.40
C THR A 93 6.73 -4.32 -1.85
N ASP A 94 7.63 -4.59 -0.91
CA ASP A 94 9.02 -4.80 -1.22
C ASP A 94 9.22 -6.22 -1.76
N HIS A 95 9.85 -6.35 -2.93
CA HIS A 95 10.10 -7.58 -3.70
C HIS A 95 8.85 -8.30 -4.26
N GLY A 96 7.64 -7.89 -3.91
CA GLY A 96 6.40 -8.54 -4.36
C GLY A 96 5.66 -7.78 -5.48
N GLY A 97 6.07 -6.56 -5.82
CA GLY A 97 5.34 -5.70 -6.75
C GLY A 97 4.14 -5.03 -6.09
N ILE A 98 3.06 -4.88 -6.83
CA ILE A 98 1.80 -4.31 -6.36
C ILE A 98 0.76 -5.43 -6.27
N ASN A 99 0.05 -5.47 -5.15
CA ASN A 99 -1.11 -6.33 -4.94
C ASN A 99 -2.37 -5.45 -5.02
N ILE A 100 -3.39 -5.88 -5.73
CA ILE A 100 -4.66 -5.17 -5.85
C ILE A 100 -5.75 -6.05 -5.29
N LEU A 101 -6.31 -5.65 -4.17
CA LEU A 101 -7.39 -6.35 -3.50
C LEU A 101 -8.75 -5.77 -3.93
N ASP A 102 -9.57 -6.60 -4.57
CA ASP A 102 -10.99 -6.35 -4.69
C ASP A 102 -11.66 -6.72 -3.36
N LYS A 103 -12.06 -5.71 -2.58
CA LYS A 103 -12.68 -5.90 -1.25
C LYS A 103 -14.02 -6.63 -1.31
N ARG A 104 -14.76 -6.48 -2.42
CA ARG A 104 -16.13 -7.04 -2.58
C ARG A 104 -16.08 -8.52 -2.89
N LEU A 105 -15.12 -8.93 -3.74
CA LEU A 105 -14.95 -10.32 -4.16
C LEU A 105 -13.95 -11.08 -3.29
N ASP A 106 -13.27 -10.38 -2.36
CA ASP A 106 -12.17 -10.90 -1.57
C ASP A 106 -11.11 -11.59 -2.46
N ARG A 107 -10.71 -10.91 -3.53
CA ARG A 107 -9.81 -11.43 -4.56
C ARG A 107 -8.59 -10.54 -4.71
N MET A 108 -7.41 -11.18 -4.76
CA MET A 108 -6.13 -10.49 -4.99
C MET A 108 -5.67 -10.67 -6.44
N ARG A 109 -5.21 -9.57 -7.06
CA ARG A 109 -4.48 -9.54 -8.33
C ARG A 109 -3.08 -9.00 -8.07
N TYR A 110 -2.12 -9.38 -8.90
CA TYR A 110 -0.72 -9.00 -8.72
C TYR A 110 -0.18 -8.34 -9.98
N ILE A 111 0.54 -7.24 -9.78
CA ILE A 111 1.29 -6.56 -10.82
C ILE A 111 2.76 -6.69 -10.48
N ARG A 112 3.52 -7.27 -11.39
CA ARG A 112 4.95 -7.54 -11.21
C ARG A 112 5.75 -7.10 -12.41
N ASN A 113 7.04 -6.87 -12.20
CA ASN A 113 7.99 -6.69 -13.27
C ASN A 113 8.07 -7.94 -14.14
N ASN A 114 8.08 -7.72 -15.46
CA ASN A 114 8.40 -8.75 -16.44
C ASN A 114 9.49 -8.19 -17.36
N PRO A 115 10.73 -8.71 -17.30
CA PRO A 115 11.86 -8.19 -18.08
C PRO A 115 11.62 -8.21 -19.61
N PHE A 116 10.74 -9.10 -20.08
CA PHE A 116 10.39 -9.23 -21.49
C PHE A 116 9.21 -8.33 -21.92
N ASN A 117 8.61 -7.61 -20.98
CA ASN A 117 7.50 -6.69 -21.24
C ASN A 117 7.83 -5.28 -20.76
N GLN A 118 8.18 -4.40 -21.68
CA GLN A 118 8.53 -3.00 -21.38
C GLN A 118 7.38 -2.17 -20.80
N THR A 119 6.14 -2.67 -20.88
CA THR A 119 4.96 -2.03 -20.31
C THR A 119 4.58 -2.62 -18.94
N SER A 120 5.39 -3.51 -18.39
CA SER A 120 5.23 -4.02 -17.03
C SER A 120 5.82 -3.05 -16.00
N LEU A 121 5.54 -3.31 -14.73
CA LEU A 121 6.16 -2.58 -13.62
C LEU A 121 7.70 -2.59 -13.77
N SER A 122 8.35 -1.45 -13.54
CA SER A 122 9.79 -1.30 -13.75
C SER A 122 10.62 -2.14 -12.78
N GLN A 123 10.07 -2.43 -11.59
CA GLN A 123 10.71 -3.22 -10.53
C GLN A 123 9.68 -3.72 -9.51
N ASN A 124 9.99 -4.85 -8.83
CA ASN A 124 9.10 -5.43 -7.82
C ASN A 124 9.22 -4.80 -6.41
N SER A 125 10.19 -3.95 -6.15
CA SER A 125 10.26 -3.18 -4.90
C SER A 125 9.57 -1.84 -5.11
N VAL A 126 8.30 -1.76 -4.71
CA VAL A 126 7.47 -0.56 -4.78
C VAL A 126 7.45 0.11 -3.41
N ILE A 127 7.81 1.40 -3.38
CA ILE A 127 8.03 2.14 -2.14
C ILE A 127 6.79 2.94 -1.76
N CYS A 128 6.12 3.54 -2.74
CA CYS A 128 4.95 4.39 -2.50
C CYS A 128 3.94 4.29 -3.63
N LEU A 129 2.69 4.61 -3.27
CA LEU A 129 1.54 4.71 -4.17
C LEU A 129 0.87 6.06 -3.97
N TYR A 130 0.39 6.62 -5.05
CA TYR A 130 -0.42 7.84 -5.02
C TYR A 130 -1.50 7.75 -6.09
N ARG A 131 -2.73 8.04 -5.72
CA ARG A 131 -3.83 8.24 -6.68
C ARG A 131 -4.07 9.74 -6.83
N ASP A 132 -3.96 10.24 -8.04
CA ASP A 132 -4.29 11.64 -8.32
C ASP A 132 -5.80 11.85 -8.54
N ASP A 133 -6.20 13.11 -8.65
CA ASP A 133 -7.60 13.52 -8.81
C ASP A 133 -8.21 13.05 -10.14
N THR A 134 -7.39 12.68 -11.13
CA THR A 134 -7.83 12.14 -12.42
C THR A 134 -8.01 10.63 -12.40
N GLY A 135 -7.64 9.97 -11.29
CA GLY A 135 -7.72 8.52 -11.11
C GLY A 135 -6.49 7.75 -11.56
N ILE A 136 -5.42 8.45 -11.94
CA ILE A 136 -4.14 7.80 -12.24
C ILE A 136 -3.52 7.30 -10.94
N MET A 137 -3.12 6.03 -10.96
CA MET A 137 -2.34 5.41 -9.89
C MET A 137 -0.85 5.53 -10.20
N TRP A 138 -0.14 6.27 -9.39
CA TRP A 138 1.31 6.44 -9.46
C TRP A 138 2.00 5.47 -8.51
N ALA A 139 3.10 4.88 -8.96
CA ALA A 139 3.88 3.94 -8.16
C ALA A 139 5.38 4.29 -8.25
N GLY A 140 5.94 4.71 -7.14
CA GLY A 140 7.38 4.93 -7.00
C GLY A 140 8.09 3.62 -6.68
N THR A 141 9.17 3.31 -7.42
CA THR A 141 9.95 2.09 -7.23
C THR A 141 11.33 2.39 -6.65
N TYR A 142 11.89 1.41 -5.96
CA TYR A 142 13.25 1.57 -5.40
C TYR A 142 14.28 1.68 -6.53
N LYS A 143 14.91 2.86 -6.67
CA LYS A 143 15.98 3.16 -7.64
C LYS A 143 15.65 2.92 -9.12
N ASN A 144 14.37 2.74 -9.51
CA ASN A 144 14.02 2.44 -10.89
C ASN A 144 12.85 3.31 -11.43
N GLY A 145 12.71 4.51 -10.87
CA GLY A 145 11.80 5.54 -11.35
C GLY A 145 10.35 5.35 -10.91
N ILE A 146 9.47 6.02 -11.64
CA ILE A 146 8.04 6.11 -11.36
C ILE A 146 7.28 5.38 -12.47
N ASN A 147 6.26 4.63 -12.09
CA ASN A 147 5.31 3.98 -12.97
C ASN A 147 3.94 4.61 -12.78
N TYR A 148 3.11 4.61 -13.81
CA TYR A 148 1.72 4.99 -13.67
C TYR A 148 0.78 4.02 -14.36
N TYR A 149 -0.42 3.94 -13.84
CA TYR A 149 -1.52 3.14 -14.38
C TYR A 149 -2.79 3.97 -14.43
N HIS A 150 -3.50 3.87 -15.54
CA HIS A 150 -4.85 4.41 -15.67
C HIS A 150 -5.73 3.39 -16.39
N GLU A 151 -7.00 3.27 -15.99
CA GLU A 151 -7.90 2.24 -16.53
C GLU A 151 -8.12 2.35 -18.04
N SER A 152 -8.13 3.56 -18.57
CA SER A 152 -8.24 3.78 -20.01
C SER A 152 -6.94 3.50 -20.78
N ILE A 153 -5.83 3.31 -20.06
CA ILE A 153 -4.52 3.00 -20.63
C ILE A 153 -4.09 1.65 -20.04
N PHE A 154 -4.42 0.55 -20.68
CA PHE A 154 -4.11 -0.81 -20.25
C PHE A 154 -2.61 -1.15 -20.13
N LYS A 155 -1.74 -0.16 -19.92
CA LYS A 155 -0.29 -0.34 -19.94
C LYS A 155 0.37 0.51 -18.87
N PHE A 156 1.25 -0.08 -18.07
CA PHE A 156 2.21 0.68 -17.29
C PHE A 156 3.19 1.36 -18.26
N GLN A 157 3.31 2.67 -18.14
CA GLN A 157 4.41 3.39 -18.79
C GLN A 157 5.42 3.76 -17.72
N THR A 158 6.68 3.46 -17.99
CA THR A 158 7.79 3.86 -17.15
C THR A 158 8.36 5.16 -17.69
N ILE A 159 8.35 6.21 -16.88
CA ILE A 159 9.07 7.44 -17.21
C ILE A 159 10.52 7.19 -16.82
N ARG A 160 11.37 7.01 -17.82
CA ARG A 160 12.83 6.92 -17.64
C ARG A 160 13.43 8.24 -18.07
N TYR A 161 14.10 8.90 -17.17
CA TYR A 161 14.93 10.05 -17.54
C TYR A 161 16.22 9.56 -18.21
N PRO A 162 16.73 10.28 -19.23
CA PRO A 162 18.04 9.99 -19.80
C PRO A 162 19.13 10.01 -18.70
N LEU A 163 20.05 9.07 -18.75
CA LEU A 163 21.12 8.88 -17.78
C LEU A 163 21.93 10.16 -17.43
N GLU A 164 21.96 11.12 -18.35
CA GLU A 164 22.69 12.39 -18.16
C GLU A 164 22.02 13.33 -17.16
N LEU A 165 20.70 13.26 -16.99
CA LEU A 165 19.95 14.03 -15.98
C LEU A 165 19.86 13.31 -14.62
N MET A 166 20.27 12.05 -14.55
CA MET A 166 20.13 11.22 -13.37
C MET A 166 21.21 11.42 -12.31
N ARG A 167 22.31 12.11 -12.63
CA ARG A 167 23.42 12.28 -11.69
C ARG A 167 23.04 13.01 -10.40
N ASP A 168 22.04 13.90 -10.48
CA ASP A 168 21.57 14.70 -9.34
C ASP A 168 20.34 14.08 -8.63
N ILE A 169 19.68 13.10 -9.27
CA ILE A 169 18.47 12.44 -8.75
C ILE A 169 18.80 11.11 -8.05
N PHE A 170 19.94 10.48 -8.37
CA PHE A 170 20.34 9.17 -7.83
C PHE A 170 20.58 9.13 -6.33
N ASN A 171 20.69 10.28 -5.67
CA ASN A 171 20.89 10.36 -4.22
C ASN A 171 19.62 10.63 -3.43
N ASN A 172 18.48 10.80 -4.09
CA ASN A 172 17.21 11.05 -3.41
C ASN A 172 16.33 9.80 -3.44
N ASP A 173 16.24 9.14 -2.31
CA ASP A 173 15.11 8.23 -2.06
C ASP A 173 13.83 9.04 -2.16
N PHE A 174 12.90 8.63 -3.05
CA PHE A 174 11.58 9.24 -3.10
C PHE A 174 10.87 8.86 -1.80
N ASN A 175 10.81 9.79 -0.87
CA ASN A 175 9.96 9.69 0.30
C ASN A 175 8.57 10.19 -0.09
N CYS A 176 7.55 9.38 0.15
CA CYS A 176 6.17 9.81 0.02
C CYS A 176 5.87 10.85 1.11
N ILE A 177 5.28 11.95 0.71
CA ILE A 177 4.81 13.03 1.59
C ILE A 177 3.44 12.64 2.17
#